data_6155bbca51f97a78c1566f268a4d7c90
#
_entry.id   6155bbca51f97a78c1566f268a4d7c90
#
_cell.length_a   1.000
_cell.length_b   1.000
_cell.length_c   1.000
_cell.angle_alpha   90.00
_cell.angle_beta   90.00
_cell.angle_gamma   90.00
#
_symmetry.space_group_name_H-M   'P 1'
#
loop_
_entity.id
_entity.type
_entity.pdbx_description
1 polymer ?
#
loop_
_entity_poly.entity_id
_entity_poly.type
_entity_poly.pdbx_seq_one_letter_code
_entity_poly.pdbx_strand_id
1 'polypeptide(L)'
;TLDLDDFIKTVASICDAVKGKKHAKKKVHLSLDEWNVWYHSNQQDQNLYKTEPWGNALPLLEDIYNFEDALLVGLMLITMLKNADRVKIGCLAQLVNVIAPIMTRNGGGVWAQTIYWPLMHASKYGRGTALRPVIDSPTYDCSDYEQVPLVDGTATLADDGSVTIFAVNRDMNEDIVLNADLRGFGDLKIAEHIVLHHDDVKAINTESNPD
;
A
#
# COMPACT_ATOMS: atom_id res chain seq x y z
N THR A 1 7.51 5.67 -0.44
CA THR A 1 6.94 5.08 0.80
C THR A 1 7.70 5.54 2.03
N LEU A 2 9.03 5.73 1.95
CA LEU A 2 9.84 6.31 3.03
C LEU A 2 9.35 7.71 3.37
N ASP A 3 9.13 8.56 2.38
CA ASP A 3 8.52 9.90 2.56
C ASP A 3 7.18 9.85 3.29
N LEU A 4 6.34 8.84 3.00
CA LEU A 4 5.05 8.70 3.67
C LEU A 4 5.22 8.44 5.17
N ASP A 5 6.19 7.61 5.55
CA ASP A 5 6.49 7.33 6.95
C ASP A 5 6.98 8.58 7.69
N ASP A 6 7.90 9.32 7.08
CA ASP A 6 8.42 10.59 7.60
C ASP A 6 7.33 11.66 7.69
N PHE A 7 6.45 11.75 6.70
CA PHE A 7 5.30 12.64 6.71
C PHE A 7 4.35 12.34 7.87
N ILE A 8 3.96 11.07 8.04
CA ILE A 8 3.09 10.63 9.14
C ILE A 8 3.70 10.99 10.50
N LYS A 9 4.98 10.67 10.71
CA LYS A 9 5.70 10.96 11.95
C LYS A 9 5.81 12.47 12.22
N THR A 10 6.08 13.25 11.19
CA THR A 10 6.18 14.72 11.29
C THR A 10 4.85 15.32 11.71
N VAL A 11 3.75 15.00 11.02
CA VAL A 11 2.42 15.52 11.36
C VAL A 11 1.99 15.06 12.75
N ALA A 12 2.25 13.80 13.10
CA ALA A 12 1.98 13.27 14.44
C ALA A 12 2.73 14.06 15.52
N SER A 13 4.00 14.37 15.30
CA SER A 13 4.84 15.13 16.23
C SER A 13 4.34 16.57 16.42
N ILE A 14 3.92 17.22 15.33
CA ILE A 14 3.31 18.57 15.39
C ILE A 14 2.03 18.53 16.23
N CYS A 15 1.16 17.54 16.00
CA CYS A 15 -0.06 17.36 16.80
C CYS A 15 0.24 17.17 18.30
N ASP A 16 1.28 16.40 18.63
CA ASP A 16 1.68 16.15 20.02
C ASP A 16 2.31 17.38 20.66
N ALA A 17 3.09 18.16 19.92
CA ALA A 17 3.63 19.44 20.40
C ALA A 17 2.51 20.45 20.72
N VAL A 18 1.50 20.57 19.85
CA VAL A 18 0.32 21.42 20.09
C VAL A 18 -0.51 20.92 21.28
N LYS A 19 -0.68 19.59 21.39
CA LYS A 19 -1.34 18.97 22.54
C LYS A 19 -0.63 19.34 23.85
N GLY A 20 0.68 19.23 23.90
CA GLY A 20 1.49 19.62 25.06
C GLY A 20 1.34 21.11 25.41
N LYS A 21 1.48 22.00 24.43
CA LYS A 21 1.33 23.44 24.59
C LYS A 21 -0.05 23.85 25.12
N LYS A 22 -1.11 23.13 24.71
CA LYS A 22 -2.50 23.38 25.14
C LYS A 22 -2.88 22.63 26.39
N HIS A 23 -2.01 21.80 26.97
CA HIS A 23 -2.33 20.88 28.07
C HIS A 23 -3.57 20.01 27.78
N ALA A 24 -3.81 19.68 26.51
CA ALA A 24 -4.97 18.93 26.10
C ALA A 24 -4.84 17.43 26.43
N LYS A 25 -5.93 16.78 26.82
CA LYS A 25 -5.96 15.34 27.11
C LYS A 25 -6.15 14.51 25.83
N LYS A 26 -6.85 15.05 24.83
CA LYS A 26 -7.19 14.36 23.58
C LYS A 26 -5.93 14.11 22.73
N LYS A 27 -5.75 12.88 22.28
CA LYS A 27 -4.78 12.53 21.22
C LYS A 27 -5.43 12.77 19.86
N VAL A 28 -4.75 13.46 18.96
CA VAL A 28 -5.18 13.66 17.59
C VAL A 28 -4.65 12.51 16.75
N HIS A 29 -5.54 11.83 16.07
CA HIS A 29 -5.22 10.79 15.10
C HIS A 29 -5.23 11.34 13.68
N LEU A 30 -4.67 10.60 12.74
CA LEU A 30 -4.54 10.98 11.36
C LEU A 30 -5.53 10.20 10.50
N SER A 31 -6.09 10.88 9.52
CA SER A 31 -6.84 10.31 8.41
C SER A 31 -6.07 10.63 7.13
N LEU A 32 -5.72 9.59 6.38
CA LEU A 32 -5.19 9.69 5.02
C LEU A 32 -6.39 9.52 4.08
N ASP A 33 -7.05 10.61 3.80
CA ASP A 33 -8.37 10.62 3.14
C ASP A 33 -8.27 10.28 1.66
N GLU A 34 -7.14 10.62 1.03
CA GLU A 34 -6.85 10.29 -0.36
C GLU A 34 -5.37 9.91 -0.50
N TRP A 35 -5.13 8.72 -1.04
CA TRP A 35 -3.80 8.25 -1.39
C TRP A 35 -3.88 7.22 -2.50
N ASN A 36 -2.93 7.20 -3.39
CA ASN A 36 -2.73 6.21 -4.45
C ASN A 36 -1.40 6.47 -5.16
N VAL A 37 -1.03 5.60 -6.08
CA VAL A 37 -0.08 5.88 -7.15
C VAL A 37 -0.84 6.57 -8.28
N TRP A 38 -0.40 7.78 -8.67
CA TRP A 38 -1.12 8.55 -9.69
C TRP A 38 -0.16 9.35 -10.57
N TYR A 39 0.16 8.82 -11.74
CA TYR A 39 0.98 9.51 -12.75
C TYR A 39 0.80 8.99 -14.18
N HIS A 40 0.12 7.85 -14.38
CA HIS A 40 0.07 7.17 -15.66
C HIS A 40 -0.76 7.90 -16.72
N SER A 41 -1.92 8.41 -16.36
CA SER A 41 -2.89 9.00 -17.28
C SER A 41 -2.64 10.47 -17.62
N ASN A 42 -1.76 11.18 -16.92
CA ASN A 42 -1.59 12.64 -17.04
C ASN A 42 -1.42 13.13 -18.49
N GLN A 43 -0.58 12.47 -19.29
CA GLN A 43 -0.34 12.89 -20.67
C GLN A 43 -1.53 12.53 -21.57
N GLN A 44 -2.18 11.40 -21.35
CA GLN A 44 -3.36 10.95 -22.08
C GLN A 44 -4.53 11.90 -21.83
N ASP A 45 -4.79 12.28 -20.59
CA ASP A 45 -5.85 13.20 -20.20
C ASP A 45 -5.66 14.58 -20.84
N GLN A 46 -4.42 15.11 -20.81
CA GLN A 46 -4.11 16.38 -21.48
C GLN A 46 -4.33 16.34 -22.99
N ASN A 47 -4.08 15.20 -23.62
CA ASN A 47 -4.36 15.02 -25.05
C ASN A 47 -5.86 14.97 -25.31
N LEU A 48 -6.62 14.24 -24.50
CA LEU A 48 -8.08 14.17 -24.61
C LEU A 48 -8.73 15.54 -24.44
N TYR A 49 -8.31 16.35 -23.47
CA TYR A 49 -8.79 17.73 -23.31
C TYR A 49 -8.54 18.62 -24.55
N LYS A 50 -7.48 18.37 -25.29
CA LYS A 50 -7.18 19.12 -26.53
C LYS A 50 -7.97 18.65 -27.73
N THR A 51 -8.15 17.33 -27.86
CA THR A 51 -8.78 16.71 -29.04
C THR A 51 -10.30 16.64 -28.92
N GLU A 52 -10.79 16.43 -27.69
CA GLU A 52 -12.22 16.28 -27.39
C GLU A 52 -12.66 17.10 -26.18
N PRO A 53 -12.50 18.43 -26.19
CA PRO A 53 -12.65 19.28 -24.99
C PRO A 53 -14.05 19.22 -24.36
N TRP A 54 -15.06 18.75 -25.10
CA TRP A 54 -16.44 18.60 -24.64
C TRP A 54 -16.97 17.19 -24.89
N GLY A 55 -16.08 16.21 -24.97
CA GLY A 55 -16.45 14.80 -25.13
C GLY A 55 -17.32 14.30 -23.97
N ASN A 56 -18.27 13.42 -24.28
CA ASN A 56 -19.14 12.82 -23.28
C ASN A 56 -18.47 11.57 -22.67
N ALA A 57 -18.40 11.53 -21.34
CA ALA A 57 -17.86 10.41 -20.57
C ALA A 57 -16.45 9.97 -21.05
N LEU A 58 -15.55 10.95 -21.21
CA LEU A 58 -14.16 10.66 -21.54
C LEU A 58 -13.52 9.79 -20.46
N PRO A 59 -12.64 8.83 -20.83
CA PRO A 59 -11.94 7.96 -19.89
C PRO A 59 -10.79 8.72 -19.20
N LEU A 60 -11.12 9.75 -18.41
CA LEU A 60 -10.15 10.56 -17.69
C LEU A 60 -9.76 9.87 -16.39
N LEU A 61 -8.46 9.94 -16.07
CA LEU A 61 -7.88 9.35 -14.85
C LEU A 61 -8.10 7.83 -14.76
N GLU A 62 -8.30 7.16 -15.88
CA GLU A 62 -8.40 5.71 -15.94
C GLU A 62 -6.97 5.12 -16.04
N ASP A 63 -6.19 5.29 -14.97
CA ASP A 63 -4.82 4.76 -14.89
C ASP A 63 -4.81 3.24 -15.01
N ILE A 64 -3.84 2.74 -15.77
CA ILE A 64 -3.56 1.30 -15.87
C ILE A 64 -2.37 0.99 -14.98
N TYR A 65 -2.64 0.28 -13.90
CA TYR A 65 -1.64 -0.07 -12.90
C TYR A 65 -0.88 -1.34 -13.26
N ASN A 66 0.42 -1.29 -13.04
CA ASN A 66 1.32 -2.43 -13.24
C ASN A 66 1.74 -3.08 -11.91
N PHE A 67 2.59 -4.10 -11.99
CA PHE A 67 3.04 -4.83 -10.80
C PHE A 67 3.90 -3.98 -9.86
N GLU A 68 4.72 -3.05 -10.38
CA GLU A 68 5.48 -2.09 -9.57
C GLU A 68 4.54 -1.22 -8.71
N ASP A 69 3.41 -0.80 -9.27
CA ASP A 69 2.40 -0.03 -8.53
C ASP A 69 1.78 -0.87 -7.40
N ALA A 70 1.57 -2.16 -7.61
CA ALA A 70 1.10 -3.08 -6.56
C ALA A 70 2.09 -3.18 -5.40
N LEU A 71 3.39 -3.25 -5.68
CA LEU A 71 4.44 -3.24 -4.65
C LEU A 71 4.44 -1.91 -3.88
N LEU A 72 4.28 -0.78 -4.58
CA LEU A 72 4.19 0.54 -3.94
C LEU A 72 2.96 0.66 -3.04
N VAL A 73 1.78 0.23 -3.52
CA VAL A 73 0.54 0.22 -2.71
C VAL A 73 0.71 -0.70 -1.50
N GLY A 74 1.33 -1.86 -1.66
CA GLY A 74 1.66 -2.77 -0.56
C GLY A 74 2.54 -2.11 0.50
N LEU A 75 3.60 -1.41 0.08
CA LEU A 75 4.48 -0.66 0.97
C LEU A 75 3.79 0.51 1.67
N MET A 76 2.88 1.22 1.00
CA MET A 76 2.07 2.28 1.63
C MET A 76 1.16 1.71 2.72
N LEU A 77 0.51 0.56 2.46
CA LEU A 77 -0.34 -0.13 3.43
C LEU A 77 0.48 -0.63 4.64
N ILE A 78 1.66 -1.21 4.41
CA ILE A 78 2.60 -1.60 5.46
C ILE A 78 2.98 -0.38 6.31
N THR A 79 3.28 0.76 5.68
CA THR A 79 3.61 2.01 6.37
C THR A 79 2.46 2.50 7.25
N MET A 80 1.22 2.44 6.76
CA MET A 80 0.04 2.80 7.57
C MET A 80 -0.16 1.85 8.75
N LEU A 81 0.01 0.55 8.55
CA LEU A 81 -0.09 -0.45 9.62
C LEU A 81 1.01 -0.26 10.68
N LYS A 82 2.24 0.04 10.29
CA LYS A 82 3.33 0.40 11.22
C LYS A 82 3.00 1.59 12.10
N ASN A 83 2.21 2.52 11.58
CA ASN A 83 1.79 3.76 12.24
C ASN A 83 0.32 3.71 12.71
N ALA A 84 -0.25 2.52 12.92
CA ALA A 84 -1.66 2.33 13.28
C ALA A 84 -2.04 2.94 14.66
N ASP A 85 -1.07 3.26 15.50
CA ASP A 85 -1.29 4.04 16.71
C ASP A 85 -1.71 5.49 16.43
N ARG A 86 -1.38 6.02 15.26
CA ARG A 86 -1.67 7.38 14.82
C ARG A 86 -2.61 7.43 13.61
N VAL A 87 -2.37 6.64 12.58
CA VAL A 87 -3.21 6.53 11.39
C VAL A 87 -4.41 5.63 11.70
N LYS A 88 -5.61 6.18 11.67
CA LYS A 88 -6.85 5.44 11.96
C LYS A 88 -7.73 5.23 10.75
N ILE A 89 -7.53 6.01 9.69
CA ILE A 89 -8.27 5.95 8.45
C ILE A 89 -7.26 6.06 7.31
N GLY A 90 -7.42 5.21 6.30
CA GLY A 90 -6.67 5.27 5.05
C GLY A 90 -7.62 4.94 3.90
N CYS A 91 -7.94 5.92 3.05
CA CYS A 91 -8.88 5.77 1.95
C CYS A 91 -8.14 5.80 0.63
N LEU A 92 -8.14 4.67 -0.09
CA LEU A 92 -7.62 4.64 -1.45
C LEU A 92 -8.50 5.49 -2.36
N ALA A 93 -7.90 6.38 -3.12
CA ALA A 93 -8.57 7.19 -4.12
C ALA A 93 -8.23 6.65 -5.53
N GLN A 94 -9.20 6.04 -6.26
CA GLN A 94 -10.59 5.76 -5.88
C GLN A 94 -10.84 4.25 -5.95
N LEU A 95 -12.10 3.79 -6.09
CA LEU A 95 -12.39 2.37 -6.02
C LEU A 95 -12.65 1.75 -7.39
N VAL A 96 -13.37 2.45 -8.27
CA VAL A 96 -13.81 1.92 -9.58
C VAL A 96 -13.48 2.90 -10.70
N ASN A 97 -12.85 2.43 -11.74
CA ASN A 97 -12.43 3.07 -12.99
C ASN A 97 -11.42 4.22 -12.82
N VAL A 98 -11.73 5.24 -12.03
CA VAL A 98 -10.91 6.44 -11.87
C VAL A 98 -9.80 6.19 -10.87
N ILE A 99 -8.53 6.16 -11.32
CA ILE A 99 -7.34 5.82 -10.51
C ILE A 99 -7.61 4.66 -9.54
N ALA A 100 -8.15 3.57 -10.07
CA ALA A 100 -8.86 2.59 -9.26
C ALA A 100 -8.29 1.17 -9.34
N PRO A 101 -8.43 0.37 -8.26
CA PRO A 101 -8.08 -1.05 -8.26
C PRO A 101 -9.05 -1.93 -9.07
N ILE A 102 -10.25 -1.45 -9.36
CA ILE A 102 -11.28 -2.20 -10.10
C ILE A 102 -11.64 -1.44 -11.37
N MET A 103 -11.58 -2.13 -12.49
CA MET A 103 -11.98 -1.58 -13.78
C MET A 103 -13.24 -2.25 -14.28
N THR A 104 -14.07 -1.46 -14.96
CA THR A 104 -15.27 -1.93 -15.65
C THR A 104 -15.31 -1.37 -17.05
N ARG A 105 -16.01 -2.08 -17.95
CA ARG A 105 -16.28 -1.60 -19.31
C ARG A 105 -17.78 -1.48 -19.53
N ASN A 106 -18.21 -0.41 -20.16
CA ASN A 106 -19.61 -0.20 -20.47
C ASN A 106 -20.16 -1.35 -21.34
N GLY A 107 -21.17 -2.07 -20.83
CA GLY A 107 -21.71 -3.27 -21.45
C GLY A 107 -20.74 -4.47 -21.47
N GLY A 108 -19.66 -4.43 -20.71
CA GLY A 108 -18.62 -5.44 -20.67
C GLY A 108 -18.35 -6.03 -19.29
N GLY A 109 -17.12 -6.50 -19.10
CA GLY A 109 -16.69 -7.17 -17.88
C GLY A 109 -16.23 -6.24 -16.76
N VAL A 110 -15.78 -6.89 -15.69
CA VAL A 110 -15.14 -6.29 -14.53
C VAL A 110 -13.84 -7.06 -14.29
N TRP A 111 -12.74 -6.35 -14.02
CA TRP A 111 -11.48 -6.99 -13.65
C TRP A 111 -10.78 -6.21 -12.54
N ALA A 112 -9.95 -6.91 -11.77
CA ALA A 112 -9.08 -6.32 -10.77
C ALA A 112 -7.75 -5.91 -11.41
N GLN A 113 -7.29 -4.67 -11.15
CA GLN A 113 -5.95 -4.25 -11.48
C GLN A 113 -4.94 -4.77 -10.44
N THR A 114 -3.66 -4.69 -10.73
CA THR A 114 -2.59 -5.20 -9.86
C THR A 114 -2.65 -4.63 -8.44
N ILE A 115 -3.00 -3.35 -8.27
CA ILE A 115 -3.11 -2.67 -6.96
C ILE A 115 -4.30 -3.15 -6.10
N TYR A 116 -5.24 -3.89 -6.70
CA TYR A 116 -6.36 -4.49 -5.96
C TYR A 116 -5.89 -5.51 -4.91
N TRP A 117 -4.91 -6.33 -5.26
CA TRP A 117 -4.50 -7.45 -4.44
C TRP A 117 -3.90 -7.05 -3.10
N PRO A 118 -2.89 -6.13 -3.02
CA PRO A 118 -2.37 -5.68 -1.73
C PRO A 118 -3.45 -5.00 -0.88
N LEU A 119 -4.36 -4.23 -1.49
CA LEU A 119 -5.47 -3.59 -0.78
C LEU A 119 -6.43 -4.62 -0.20
N MET A 120 -6.84 -5.61 -0.99
CA MET A 120 -7.72 -6.68 -0.56
C MET A 120 -7.10 -7.50 0.57
N HIS A 121 -5.81 -7.88 0.45
CA HIS A 121 -5.12 -8.64 1.48
C HIS A 121 -4.97 -7.84 2.78
N ALA A 122 -4.58 -6.56 2.72
CA ALA A 122 -4.52 -5.71 3.90
C ALA A 122 -5.89 -5.53 4.56
N SER A 123 -6.95 -5.37 3.77
CA SER A 123 -8.32 -5.26 4.27
C SER A 123 -8.81 -6.56 4.95
N LYS A 124 -8.44 -7.71 4.40
CA LYS A 124 -8.86 -9.02 4.89
C LYS A 124 -8.07 -9.46 6.12
N TYR A 125 -6.76 -9.32 6.07
CA TYR A 125 -5.83 -9.90 7.05
C TYR A 125 -5.19 -8.88 7.99
N GLY A 126 -5.19 -7.57 7.67
CA GLY A 126 -4.64 -6.51 8.50
C GLY A 126 -5.54 -6.11 9.67
N ARG A 127 -6.15 -7.09 10.34
CA ARG A 127 -7.13 -6.90 11.42
C ARG A 127 -6.51 -7.18 12.79
N GLY A 128 -7.06 -6.55 13.84
CA GLY A 128 -6.64 -6.76 15.23
C GLY A 128 -5.59 -5.76 15.69
N THR A 129 -4.54 -6.24 16.35
CA THR A 129 -3.47 -5.40 16.90
C THR A 129 -2.28 -5.36 15.96
N ALA A 130 -1.88 -4.16 15.53
CA ALA A 130 -0.65 -3.99 14.77
C ALA A 130 0.57 -4.28 15.67
N LEU A 131 1.43 -5.15 15.20
CA LEU A 131 2.68 -5.52 15.86
C LEU A 131 3.83 -4.67 15.32
N ARG A 132 4.91 -4.60 16.09
CA ARG A 132 6.14 -3.92 15.67
C ARG A 132 7.28 -4.94 15.55
N PRO A 133 7.43 -5.61 14.40
CA PRO A 133 8.51 -6.54 14.19
C PRO A 133 9.86 -5.80 14.19
N VAL A 134 10.90 -6.47 14.64
CA VAL A 134 12.28 -6.07 14.42
C VAL A 134 12.74 -6.77 13.14
N ILE A 135 13.12 -5.98 12.14
CA ILE A 135 13.52 -6.49 10.82
C ILE A 135 15.04 -6.30 10.70
N ASP A 136 15.74 -7.39 10.49
CA ASP A 136 17.15 -7.40 10.09
C ASP A 136 17.20 -7.77 8.60
N SER A 137 17.76 -6.89 7.79
CA SER A 137 17.76 -7.00 6.33
C SER A 137 19.00 -6.34 5.75
N PRO A 138 19.57 -6.87 4.66
CA PRO A 138 20.49 -6.11 3.84
C PRO A 138 19.88 -4.77 3.41
N THR A 139 20.73 -3.79 3.12
CA THR A 139 20.30 -2.43 2.80
C THR A 139 20.88 -1.97 1.47
N TYR A 140 20.28 -0.94 0.91
CA TYR A 140 20.77 -0.22 -0.26
C TYR A 140 20.61 1.30 -0.06
N ASP A 141 21.35 2.07 -0.85
CA ASP A 141 21.23 3.52 -0.88
C ASP A 141 20.45 3.95 -2.12
N CYS A 142 19.64 5.01 -1.99
CA CYS A 142 18.95 5.65 -3.09
C CYS A 142 19.18 7.17 -3.07
N SER A 143 18.57 7.93 -3.99
CA SER A 143 18.83 9.37 -4.14
C SER A 143 18.64 10.18 -2.86
N ASP A 144 17.65 9.83 -2.05
CA ASP A 144 17.21 10.65 -0.92
C ASP A 144 17.36 9.94 0.44
N TYR A 145 17.73 8.65 0.44
CA TYR A 145 17.83 7.83 1.65
C TYR A 145 19.03 6.89 1.59
N GLU A 146 19.73 6.79 2.69
CA GLU A 146 20.81 5.82 2.90
C GLU A 146 20.33 4.64 3.74
N GLN A 147 20.95 3.46 3.56
CA GLN A 147 20.69 2.25 4.34
C GLN A 147 19.23 1.81 4.36
N VAL A 148 18.54 1.92 3.22
CA VAL A 148 17.15 1.47 3.09
C VAL A 148 17.10 -0.05 3.14
N PRO A 149 16.31 -0.67 4.05
CA PRO A 149 16.18 -2.11 4.09
C PRO A 149 15.62 -2.70 2.80
N LEU A 150 16.21 -3.76 2.29
CA LEU A 150 15.69 -4.49 1.14
C LEU A 150 14.33 -5.15 1.45
N VAL A 151 14.13 -5.61 2.69
CA VAL A 151 12.82 -6.12 3.12
C VAL A 151 12.13 -5.07 3.97
N ASP A 152 10.92 -4.71 3.60
CA ASP A 152 10.01 -3.95 4.47
C ASP A 152 8.82 -4.81 4.85
N GLY A 153 8.35 -4.68 6.09
CA GLY A 153 7.25 -5.50 6.57
C GLY A 153 6.65 -5.02 7.87
N THR A 154 5.51 -5.60 8.18
CA THR A 154 4.77 -5.43 9.44
C THR A 154 4.01 -6.70 9.76
N ALA A 155 3.40 -6.76 10.94
CA ALA A 155 2.55 -7.89 11.30
C ALA A 155 1.32 -7.42 12.09
N THR A 156 0.28 -8.24 12.08
CA THR A 156 -0.92 -8.04 12.90
C THR A 156 -1.24 -9.30 13.68
N LEU A 157 -1.79 -9.13 14.89
CA LEU A 157 -2.33 -10.19 15.72
C LEU A 157 -3.85 -10.04 15.77
N ALA A 158 -4.57 -10.98 15.21
CA ALA A 158 -6.02 -11.00 15.24
C ALA A 158 -6.58 -11.54 16.57
N ASP A 159 -7.87 -11.32 16.81
CA ASP A 159 -8.54 -11.72 18.06
C ASP A 159 -8.61 -13.24 18.25
N ASP A 160 -8.52 -14.01 17.17
CA ASP A 160 -8.46 -15.47 17.19
C ASP A 160 -7.05 -16.03 17.46
N GLY A 161 -6.06 -15.17 17.65
CA GLY A 161 -4.67 -15.54 17.90
C GLY A 161 -3.85 -15.76 16.63
N SER A 162 -4.42 -15.60 15.45
CA SER A 162 -3.68 -15.70 14.19
C SER A 162 -2.74 -14.49 14.02
N VAL A 163 -1.53 -14.75 13.51
CA VAL A 163 -0.54 -13.72 13.17
C VAL A 163 -0.42 -13.64 11.66
N THR A 164 -0.66 -12.45 11.12
CA THR A 164 -0.42 -12.17 9.70
C THR A 164 0.83 -11.33 9.54
N ILE A 165 1.74 -11.75 8.67
CA ILE A 165 2.93 -11.00 8.29
C ILE A 165 2.72 -10.47 6.88
N PHE A 166 2.94 -9.16 6.71
CA PHE A 166 3.01 -8.50 5.41
C PHE A 166 4.46 -8.12 5.15
N ALA A 167 4.99 -8.49 4.01
CA ALA A 167 6.36 -8.17 3.64
C ALA A 167 6.46 -7.87 2.15
N VAL A 168 7.39 -6.97 1.80
CA VAL A 168 7.75 -6.65 0.41
C VAL A 168 9.27 -6.75 0.29
N ASN A 169 9.72 -7.50 -0.71
CA ASN A 169 11.10 -7.48 -1.18
C ASN A 169 11.28 -6.29 -2.13
N ARG A 170 12.23 -5.40 -1.82
CA ARG A 170 12.61 -4.24 -2.65
C ARG A 170 13.78 -4.53 -3.57
N ASP A 171 14.41 -5.71 -3.44
CA ASP A 171 15.47 -6.11 -4.36
C ASP A 171 14.87 -6.38 -5.74
N MET A 172 15.44 -5.75 -6.76
CA MET A 172 14.97 -5.89 -8.14
C MET A 172 15.57 -7.09 -8.87
N ASN A 173 16.51 -7.78 -8.24
CA ASN A 173 17.32 -8.80 -8.91
C ASN A 173 17.31 -10.13 -8.17
N GLU A 174 17.17 -10.12 -6.84
CA GLU A 174 17.38 -11.31 -6.03
C GLU A 174 16.18 -11.62 -5.12
N ASP A 175 15.90 -12.89 -4.98
CA ASP A 175 14.97 -13.40 -3.98
C ASP A 175 15.56 -13.28 -2.58
N ILE A 176 14.72 -12.95 -1.59
CA ILE A 176 15.13 -12.85 -0.20
C ILE A 176 14.39 -13.89 0.65
N VAL A 177 15.15 -14.67 1.39
CA VAL A 177 14.57 -15.62 2.36
C VAL A 177 14.10 -14.88 3.60
N LEU A 178 12.80 -14.94 3.88
CA LEU A 178 12.19 -14.38 5.08
C LEU A 178 12.16 -15.42 6.22
N ASN A 179 12.93 -15.17 7.28
CA ASN A 179 12.88 -15.95 8.50
C ASN A 179 12.11 -15.19 9.59
N ALA A 180 11.00 -15.74 10.05
CA ALA A 180 10.19 -15.12 11.10
C ALA A 180 10.35 -15.87 12.44
N ASP A 181 10.83 -15.18 13.47
CA ASP A 181 10.88 -15.68 14.84
C ASP A 181 9.59 -15.30 15.58
N LEU A 182 8.74 -16.27 15.81
CA LEU A 182 7.42 -16.11 16.43
C LEU A 182 7.31 -16.80 17.80
N ARG A 183 8.43 -17.13 18.45
CA ARG A 183 8.45 -17.86 19.73
C ARG A 183 7.58 -17.25 20.83
N GLY A 184 7.38 -15.94 20.80
CA GLY A 184 6.49 -15.25 21.76
C GLY A 184 5.01 -15.55 21.62
N PHE A 185 4.58 -16.22 20.53
CA PHE A 185 3.18 -16.52 20.23
C PHE A 185 2.82 -18.01 20.41
N GLY A 186 3.74 -18.82 20.95
CA GLY A 186 3.55 -20.25 21.14
C GLY A 186 3.78 -21.08 19.86
N ASP A 187 3.17 -22.25 19.80
CA ASP A 187 3.31 -23.18 18.67
C ASP A 187 2.40 -22.78 17.52
N LEU A 188 2.93 -22.01 16.59
CA LEU A 188 2.22 -21.58 15.37
C LEU A 188 2.50 -22.55 14.21
N LYS A 189 1.53 -22.64 13.31
CA LYS A 189 1.64 -23.33 12.01
C LYS A 189 1.30 -22.35 10.89
N ILE A 190 1.97 -22.50 9.75
CA ILE A 190 1.59 -21.75 8.55
C ILE A 190 0.21 -22.24 8.11
N ALA A 191 -0.77 -21.34 8.14
CA ALA A 191 -2.13 -21.61 7.69
C ALA A 191 -2.30 -21.27 6.20
N GLU A 192 -1.66 -20.17 5.76
CA GLU A 192 -1.75 -19.68 4.39
C GLU A 192 -0.44 -18.94 4.04
N HIS A 193 0.00 -19.06 2.79
CA HIS A 193 1.12 -18.30 2.24
C HIS A 193 0.73 -17.77 0.87
N ILE A 194 0.61 -16.44 0.75
CA ILE A 194 0.20 -15.76 -0.47
C ILE A 194 1.39 -14.94 -0.96
N VAL A 195 1.74 -15.10 -2.22
CA VAL A 195 2.81 -14.35 -2.87
C VAL A 195 2.23 -13.64 -4.10
N LEU A 196 2.43 -12.33 -4.16
CA LEU A 196 2.27 -11.57 -5.38
C LEU A 196 3.64 -11.50 -6.05
N HIS A 197 3.77 -12.10 -7.21
CA HIS A 197 5.04 -12.20 -7.94
C HIS A 197 4.79 -12.10 -9.44
N HIS A 198 5.70 -11.41 -10.13
CA HIS A 198 5.81 -11.40 -11.58
C HIS A 198 7.24 -11.03 -11.96
N ASP A 199 7.80 -11.66 -13.01
CA ASP A 199 9.16 -11.41 -13.49
C ASP A 199 9.28 -10.01 -14.15
N ASP A 200 8.20 -9.52 -14.74
CA ASP A 200 8.12 -8.19 -15.32
C ASP A 200 7.35 -7.25 -14.38
N VAL A 201 8.05 -6.29 -13.79
CA VAL A 201 7.44 -5.26 -12.90
C VAL A 201 6.46 -4.35 -13.64
N LYS A 202 6.45 -4.35 -14.99
CA LYS A 202 5.49 -3.61 -15.80
C LYS A 202 4.28 -4.43 -16.25
N ALA A 203 4.17 -5.69 -15.80
CA ALA A 203 3.01 -6.52 -16.06
C ALA A 203 1.73 -5.88 -15.54
N ILE A 204 0.64 -6.01 -16.27
CA ILE A 204 -0.67 -5.45 -15.99
C ILE A 204 -1.74 -6.54 -16.03
N ASN A 205 -2.79 -6.36 -15.25
CA ASN A 205 -4.00 -7.15 -15.39
C ASN A 205 -4.97 -6.48 -16.37
N THR A 206 -5.64 -7.28 -17.16
CA THR A 206 -6.62 -6.82 -18.14
C THR A 206 -7.91 -7.64 -18.03
N GLU A 207 -8.97 -7.21 -18.70
CA GLU A 207 -10.23 -7.97 -18.75
C GLU A 207 -10.03 -9.39 -19.34
N SER A 208 -9.12 -9.55 -20.31
CA SER A 208 -8.82 -10.84 -20.95
C SER A 208 -7.75 -11.67 -20.20
N ASN A 209 -7.01 -11.03 -19.31
CA ASN A 209 -5.98 -11.66 -18.46
C ASN A 209 -6.04 -10.98 -17.07
N PRO A 210 -7.01 -11.37 -16.23
CA PRO A 210 -7.29 -10.70 -14.96
C PRO A 210 -6.36 -11.10 -13.81
N ASP A 211 -5.52 -12.13 -14.01
CA ASP A 211 -4.65 -12.75 -12.99
C ASP A 211 -3.16 -12.59 -13.34
#